data_32cc88134407602ab52d9f9064d7c383
#
_entry.id   32cc88134407602ab52d9f9064d7c383
#
_cell.length_a   1.000
_cell.length_b   1.000
_cell.length_c   1.000
_cell.angle_alpha   90.00
_cell.angle_beta   90.00
_cell.angle_gamma   90.00
#
_symmetry.space_group_name_H-M   'P 1'
#
loop_
_entity.id
_entity.type
_entity.pdbx_description
1 polymer ?
#
loop_
_entity_poly.entity_id
_entity_poly.type
_entity_poly.pdbx_seq_one_letter_code
_entity_poly.pdbx_strand_id
1 'polypeptide(L)'
;FSGGQRQRVCIARALAMNPEIIIADESVSALDVSVRAQIINLLLALQKEFRIAFLFISHDMAVIERVCHRVAVMYLGQIVELGSRRDVFENPLHPYTKRLMSAVPIPDPSRRTMSHTLLTGEIPSPVRSADYEPVVAPLKEVSPGHFVSEEQVANWF
;
A
#
# COMPACT_ATOMS: atom_id res chain seq x y z
N PHE A 1 11.11 27.01 2.85
CA PHE A 1 11.32 25.66 3.39
C PHE A 1 11.42 24.63 2.25
N SER A 2 12.39 23.71 2.33
CA SER A 2 12.46 22.55 1.47
C SER A 2 11.28 21.60 1.70
N GLY A 3 11.02 20.65 0.75
CA GLY A 3 9.97 19.65 0.92
C GLY A 3 10.11 18.86 2.22
N GLY A 4 11.33 18.41 2.54
CA GLY A 4 11.60 17.69 3.78
C GLY A 4 11.45 18.53 5.05
N GLN A 5 11.76 19.84 5.00
CA GLN A 5 11.51 20.74 6.13
C GLN A 5 10.02 20.94 6.36
N ARG A 6 9.24 21.17 5.29
CA ARG A 6 7.78 21.24 5.38
C ARG A 6 7.18 19.98 5.98
N GLN A 7 7.65 18.81 5.55
CA GLN A 7 7.17 17.53 6.06
C GLN A 7 7.46 17.36 7.56
N ARG A 8 8.64 17.75 8.02
CA ARG A 8 8.98 17.73 9.47
C ARG A 8 8.06 18.64 10.29
N VAL A 9 7.72 19.82 9.76
CA VAL A 9 6.76 20.72 10.42
C VAL A 9 5.36 20.09 10.48
N CYS A 10 4.90 19.43 9.42
CA CYS A 10 3.63 18.70 9.43
C CYS A 10 3.61 17.56 10.46
N ILE A 11 4.71 16.81 10.57
CA ILE A 11 4.85 15.75 11.56
C ILE A 11 4.83 16.33 12.99
N ALA A 12 5.60 17.40 13.25
CA ALA A 12 5.60 18.07 14.54
C ALA A 12 4.21 18.59 14.94
N ARG A 13 3.47 19.17 13.99
CA ARG A 13 2.10 19.62 14.20
C ARG A 13 1.15 18.47 14.57
N ALA A 14 1.27 17.32 13.89
CA ALA A 14 0.47 16.15 14.22
C ALA A 14 0.78 15.61 15.64
N LEU A 15 2.06 15.56 16.00
CA LEU A 15 2.51 15.10 17.32
C LEU A 15 2.11 16.03 18.47
N ALA A 16 1.96 17.32 18.23
CA ALA A 16 1.60 18.30 19.25
C ALA A 16 0.24 18.01 19.92
N MET A 17 -0.60 17.20 19.29
CA MET A 17 -1.89 16.77 19.81
C MET A 17 -1.81 15.50 20.67
N ASN A 18 -0.62 14.93 20.90
CA ASN A 18 -0.41 13.66 21.58
C ASN A 18 -1.32 12.53 21.07
N PRO A 19 -1.31 12.25 19.74
CA PRO A 19 -2.23 11.30 19.15
C PRO A 19 -1.83 9.85 19.47
N GLU A 20 -2.82 8.96 19.55
CA GLU A 20 -2.58 7.52 19.58
C GLU A 20 -2.39 6.94 18.19
N ILE A 21 -3.01 7.59 17.16
CA ILE A 21 -2.94 7.16 15.76
C ILE A 21 -2.63 8.37 14.87
N ILE A 22 -1.71 8.20 13.93
CA ILE A 22 -1.42 9.18 12.88
C ILE A 22 -1.75 8.56 11.51
N ILE A 23 -2.53 9.28 10.69
CA ILE A 23 -2.77 8.93 9.30
C ILE A 23 -1.74 9.65 8.44
N ALA A 24 -0.91 8.87 7.74
CA ALA A 24 0.15 9.34 6.85
C ALA A 24 -0.28 9.08 5.39
N ASP A 25 -1.10 9.99 4.86
CA ASP A 25 -1.64 9.90 3.50
C ASP A 25 -0.66 10.56 2.52
N GLU A 26 -0.09 9.74 1.61
CA GLU A 26 0.90 10.15 0.59
C GLU A 26 2.03 11.05 1.15
N SER A 27 2.33 10.89 2.43
CA SER A 27 3.17 11.82 3.21
C SER A 27 4.61 11.93 2.73
N VAL A 28 5.10 11.01 1.89
CA VAL A 28 6.48 10.98 1.38
C VAL A 28 6.57 10.91 -0.15
N SER A 29 5.46 10.89 -0.87
CA SER A 29 5.41 10.71 -2.32
C SER A 29 6.10 11.81 -3.11
N ALA A 30 5.98 13.06 -2.65
CA ALA A 30 6.56 14.24 -3.30
C ALA A 30 8.02 14.54 -2.92
N LEU A 31 8.66 13.66 -2.14
CA LEU A 31 10.02 13.85 -1.68
C LEU A 31 11.02 13.08 -2.56
N ASP A 32 12.21 13.65 -2.74
CA ASP A 32 13.31 12.94 -3.35
C ASP A 32 13.75 11.73 -2.50
N VAL A 33 14.43 10.77 -3.11
CA VAL A 33 14.74 9.46 -2.51
C VAL A 33 15.49 9.59 -1.17
N SER A 34 16.46 10.52 -1.08
CA SER A 34 17.28 10.67 0.12
C SER A 34 16.50 11.29 1.28
N VAL A 35 15.71 12.31 1.00
CA VAL A 35 14.85 12.98 1.99
C VAL A 35 13.72 12.06 2.43
N ARG A 36 13.14 11.30 1.49
CA ARG A 36 12.13 10.27 1.78
C ARG A 36 12.64 9.26 2.81
N ALA A 37 13.86 8.72 2.59
CA ALA A 37 14.46 7.78 3.52
C ALA A 37 14.66 8.38 4.94
N GLN A 38 15.06 9.65 5.01
CA GLN A 38 15.20 10.36 6.30
C GLN A 38 13.85 10.51 7.02
N ILE A 39 12.78 10.90 6.29
CA ILE A 39 11.44 11.06 6.87
C ILE A 39 10.89 9.70 7.34
N ILE A 40 11.07 8.63 6.55
CA ILE A 40 10.66 7.29 6.95
C ILE A 40 11.37 6.86 8.25
N ASN A 41 12.68 7.03 8.33
CA ASN A 41 13.43 6.70 9.55
C ASN A 41 12.97 7.53 10.75
N LEU A 42 12.64 8.81 10.55
CA LEU A 42 12.06 9.66 11.59
C LEU A 42 10.71 9.11 12.06
N LEU A 43 9.80 8.75 11.16
CA LEU A 43 8.49 8.20 11.52
C LEU A 43 8.61 6.88 12.30
N LEU A 44 9.53 5.99 11.90
CA LEU A 44 9.79 4.74 12.62
C LEU A 44 10.38 4.99 14.03
N ALA A 45 11.25 5.98 14.17
CA ALA A 45 11.79 6.37 15.49
C ALA A 45 10.68 6.93 16.40
N LEU A 46 9.84 7.82 15.87
CA LEU A 46 8.70 8.40 16.59
C LEU A 46 7.66 7.34 16.98
N GLN A 47 7.39 6.38 16.10
CA GLN A 47 6.51 5.25 16.39
C GLN A 47 6.99 4.48 17.62
N LYS A 48 8.28 4.19 17.67
CA LYS A 48 8.89 3.45 18.78
C LYS A 48 8.91 4.27 20.09
N GLU A 49 9.27 5.54 20.01
CA GLU A 49 9.42 6.43 21.15
C GLU A 49 8.08 6.76 21.81
N PHE A 50 7.11 7.16 21.00
CA PHE A 50 5.78 7.60 21.46
C PHE A 50 4.73 6.48 21.46
N ARG A 51 5.06 5.28 20.96
CA ARG A 51 4.13 4.13 20.82
C ARG A 51 2.87 4.46 20.00
N ILE A 52 3.02 5.30 18.99
CA ILE A 52 1.94 5.75 18.12
C ILE A 52 1.67 4.68 17.05
N ALA A 53 0.40 4.41 16.75
CA ALA A 53 0.01 3.63 15.59
C ALA A 53 0.03 4.52 14.33
N PHE A 54 0.49 3.97 13.20
CA PHE A 54 0.43 4.66 11.90
C PHE A 54 -0.48 3.91 10.94
N LEU A 55 -1.42 4.64 10.34
CA LEU A 55 -2.10 4.23 9.12
C LEU A 55 -1.38 4.90 7.94
N PHE A 56 -0.59 4.12 7.19
CA PHE A 56 0.22 4.62 6.08
C PHE A 56 -0.49 4.36 4.76
N ILE A 57 -0.78 5.40 3.98
CA ILE A 57 -1.38 5.29 2.65
C ILE A 57 -0.33 5.71 1.64
N SER A 58 0.00 4.83 0.71
CA SER A 58 0.99 5.09 -0.34
C SER A 58 0.81 4.15 -1.52
N HIS A 59 1.20 4.61 -2.70
CA HIS A 59 1.35 3.78 -3.89
C HIS A 59 2.78 3.24 -4.08
N ASP A 60 3.73 3.65 -3.21
CA ASP A 60 5.13 3.20 -3.26
C ASP A 60 5.29 1.90 -2.46
N MET A 61 5.32 0.77 -3.17
CA MET A 61 5.42 -0.55 -2.56
C MET A 61 6.69 -0.73 -1.73
N ALA A 62 7.81 -0.13 -2.12
CA ALA A 62 9.06 -0.24 -1.38
C ALA A 62 8.96 0.47 0.00
N VAL A 63 8.21 1.57 0.06
CA VAL A 63 7.91 2.25 1.32
C VAL A 63 7.02 1.39 2.20
N ILE A 64 5.91 0.88 1.66
CA ILE A 64 4.97 0.01 2.39
C ILE A 64 5.67 -1.23 2.94
N GLU A 65 6.47 -1.91 2.13
CA GLU A 65 7.23 -3.10 2.53
C GLU A 65 8.17 -2.82 3.71
N ARG A 66 8.78 -1.63 3.73
CA ARG A 66 9.73 -1.23 4.78
C ARG A 66 9.06 -0.83 6.09
N VAL A 67 7.89 -0.20 6.02
CA VAL A 67 7.27 0.49 7.17
C VAL A 67 6.17 -0.33 7.82
N CYS A 68 5.39 -1.10 7.02
CA CYS A 68 4.15 -1.68 7.49
C CYS A 68 4.34 -3.10 8.03
N HIS A 69 3.63 -3.43 9.12
CA HIS A 69 3.53 -4.80 9.65
C HIS A 69 2.37 -5.56 8.99
N ARG A 70 1.28 -4.84 8.70
CA ARG A 70 0.10 -5.35 7.99
C ARG A 70 -0.17 -4.44 6.80
N VAL A 71 -0.71 -5.03 5.74
CA VAL A 71 -1.01 -4.32 4.49
C VAL A 71 -2.43 -4.64 4.08
N ALA A 72 -3.18 -3.59 3.72
CA ALA A 72 -4.47 -3.69 3.06
C ALA A 72 -4.32 -3.16 1.63
N VAL A 73 -4.65 -3.98 0.65
CA VAL A 73 -4.68 -3.58 -0.76
C VAL A 73 -6.09 -3.10 -1.08
N MET A 74 -6.18 -1.87 -1.57
CA MET A 74 -7.44 -1.25 -1.93
C MET A 74 -7.57 -1.12 -3.45
N TYR A 75 -8.74 -1.48 -3.98
CA TYR A 75 -9.08 -1.30 -5.37
C TYR A 75 -10.52 -0.79 -5.51
N LEU A 76 -10.73 0.27 -6.31
CA LEU A 76 -12.03 0.91 -6.53
C LEU A 76 -12.82 1.17 -5.21
N GLY A 77 -12.12 1.63 -4.17
CA GLY A 77 -12.73 1.95 -2.88
C GLY A 77 -12.98 0.75 -1.95
N GLN A 78 -12.65 -0.47 -2.38
CA GLN A 78 -12.82 -1.67 -1.57
C GLN A 78 -11.47 -2.28 -1.19
N ILE A 79 -11.39 -2.86 0.01
CA ILE A 79 -10.24 -3.68 0.40
C ILE A 79 -10.40 -5.05 -0.26
N VAL A 80 -9.46 -5.41 -1.13
CA VAL A 80 -9.48 -6.68 -1.88
C VAL A 80 -8.59 -7.75 -1.25
N GLU A 81 -7.56 -7.33 -0.52
CA GLU A 81 -6.67 -8.23 0.23
C GLU A 81 -6.14 -7.53 1.48
N LEU A 82 -6.08 -8.26 2.60
CA LEU A 82 -5.58 -7.77 3.89
C LEU A 82 -4.79 -8.88 4.55
N GLY A 83 -3.52 -8.64 4.87
CA GLY A 83 -2.69 -9.64 5.52
C GLY A 83 -1.47 -9.05 6.22
N SER A 84 -0.59 -9.93 6.70
CA SER A 84 0.74 -9.50 7.09
C SER A 84 1.50 -8.98 5.88
N ARG A 85 2.52 -8.15 6.10
CA ARG A 85 3.42 -7.72 5.03
C ARG A 85 3.92 -8.91 4.21
N ARG A 86 4.29 -10.01 4.89
CA ARG A 86 4.81 -11.21 4.25
C ARG A 86 3.77 -11.87 3.36
N ASP A 87 2.54 -11.99 3.81
CA ASP A 87 1.47 -12.63 3.04
C ASP A 87 1.20 -11.85 1.75
N VAL A 88 1.06 -10.54 1.85
CA VAL A 88 0.71 -9.69 0.70
C VAL A 88 1.85 -9.54 -0.30
N PHE A 89 3.13 -9.49 0.15
CA PHE A 89 4.27 -9.29 -0.75
C PHE A 89 4.84 -10.59 -1.30
N GLU A 90 4.90 -11.67 -0.49
CA GLU A 90 5.50 -12.94 -0.90
C GLU A 90 4.47 -13.93 -1.48
N ASN A 91 3.22 -13.86 -1.00
CA ASN A 91 2.14 -14.79 -1.38
C ASN A 91 0.82 -14.06 -1.69
N PRO A 92 0.80 -13.07 -2.60
CA PRO A 92 -0.42 -12.37 -2.96
C PRO A 92 -1.44 -13.35 -3.55
N LEU A 93 -2.69 -13.25 -3.14
CA LEU A 93 -3.75 -14.16 -3.59
C LEU A 93 -4.73 -13.48 -4.53
N HIS A 94 -5.13 -12.23 -4.24
CA HIS A 94 -6.05 -11.51 -5.10
C HIS A 94 -5.40 -11.16 -6.46
N PRO A 95 -6.09 -11.29 -7.58
CA PRO A 95 -5.55 -11.00 -8.92
C PRO A 95 -4.99 -9.59 -9.06
N TYR A 96 -5.67 -8.60 -8.50
CA TYR A 96 -5.19 -7.22 -8.49
C TYR A 96 -3.86 -7.07 -7.72
N THR A 97 -3.77 -7.70 -6.54
CA THR A 97 -2.52 -7.68 -5.75
C THR A 97 -1.37 -8.32 -6.51
N LYS A 98 -1.61 -9.46 -7.18
CA LYS A 98 -0.61 -10.12 -8.03
C LYS A 98 -0.11 -9.20 -9.15
N ARG A 99 -1.03 -8.50 -9.83
CA ARG A 99 -0.68 -7.51 -10.86
C ARG A 99 0.12 -6.35 -10.28
N LEU A 100 -0.32 -5.82 -9.14
CA LEU A 100 0.36 -4.72 -8.48
C LEU A 100 1.79 -5.11 -8.09
N MET A 101 1.99 -6.30 -7.53
CA MET A 101 3.32 -6.80 -7.16
C MET A 101 4.19 -7.11 -8.39
N SER A 102 3.62 -7.61 -9.48
CA SER A 102 4.37 -7.88 -10.73
C SER A 102 4.85 -6.61 -11.42
N ALA A 103 4.19 -5.48 -11.19
CA ALA A 103 4.58 -4.17 -11.74
C ALA A 103 5.72 -3.51 -10.94
N VAL A 104 6.06 -4.00 -9.76
CA VAL A 104 7.17 -3.46 -8.96
C VAL A 104 8.51 -3.83 -9.62
N PRO A 105 9.34 -2.84 -10.02
CA PRO A 105 10.63 -3.13 -10.62
C PRO A 105 11.54 -3.84 -9.62
N ILE A 106 12.06 -5.00 -10.01
CA ILE A 106 13.07 -5.71 -9.23
C ILE A 106 14.44 -5.13 -9.60
N PRO A 107 15.17 -4.48 -8.67
CA PRO A 107 16.46 -3.85 -8.98
C PRO A 107 17.61 -4.85 -9.10
N ASP A 108 17.33 -6.10 -9.48
CA ASP A 108 18.32 -7.16 -9.65
C ASP A 108 18.63 -7.37 -11.16
N PRO A 109 19.81 -6.96 -11.66
CA PRO A 109 20.17 -7.12 -13.06
C PRO A 109 20.22 -8.59 -13.53
N SER A 110 20.45 -9.55 -12.61
CA SER A 110 20.52 -10.98 -12.95
C SER A 110 19.14 -11.56 -13.29
N ARG A 111 18.05 -10.92 -12.83
CA ARG A 111 16.67 -11.31 -13.11
C ARG A 111 16.06 -10.65 -14.34
N ARG A 112 16.86 -9.85 -15.07
CA ARG A 112 16.41 -9.12 -16.27
C ARG A 112 15.96 -10.02 -17.42
N THR A 113 16.34 -11.30 -17.40
CA THR A 113 15.99 -12.31 -18.42
C THR A 113 14.70 -13.06 -18.12
N MET A 114 14.08 -12.87 -16.95
CA MET A 114 12.74 -13.40 -16.73
C MET A 114 11.77 -12.54 -17.56
N SER A 115 11.21 -13.12 -18.61
CA SER A 115 10.16 -12.48 -19.39
C SER A 115 9.02 -12.10 -18.45
N HIS A 116 8.87 -10.80 -18.19
CA HIS A 116 7.65 -10.30 -17.58
C HIS A 116 6.53 -10.59 -18.58
N THR A 117 5.78 -11.65 -18.34
CA THR A 117 4.54 -11.87 -19.07
C THR A 117 3.66 -10.65 -18.75
N LEU A 118 3.55 -9.75 -19.69
CA LEU A 118 2.61 -8.66 -19.60
C LEU A 118 1.25 -9.31 -19.44
N LEU A 119 0.66 -9.18 -18.27
CA LEU A 119 -0.70 -9.69 -18.03
C LEU A 119 -1.61 -8.97 -19.01
N THR A 120 -2.05 -9.70 -20.03
CA THR A 120 -3.00 -9.23 -21.03
C THR A 120 -4.37 -9.14 -20.37
N GLY A 121 -4.92 -7.95 -20.32
CA GLY A 121 -6.23 -7.66 -19.75
C GLY A 121 -6.26 -6.22 -19.25
N GLU A 122 -7.23 -5.46 -19.70
CA GLU A 122 -7.44 -4.11 -19.20
C GLU A 122 -7.97 -4.18 -17.76
N ILE A 123 -7.44 -3.32 -16.90
CA ILE A 123 -8.07 -3.07 -15.60
C ILE A 123 -9.45 -2.49 -15.88
N PRO A 124 -10.54 -3.04 -15.31
CA PRO A 124 -11.88 -2.52 -15.54
C PRO A 124 -11.93 -1.01 -15.30
N SER A 125 -12.53 -0.29 -16.24
CA SER A 125 -12.67 1.17 -16.12
C SER A 125 -13.34 1.53 -14.78
N PRO A 126 -12.84 2.53 -14.05
CA PRO A 126 -13.52 3.04 -12.86
C PRO A 126 -14.82 3.80 -13.21
N VAL A 127 -15.02 4.15 -14.49
CA VAL A 127 -16.20 4.85 -14.93
C VAL A 127 -17.38 3.88 -14.96
N ARG A 128 -18.41 4.18 -14.19
CA ARG A 128 -19.65 3.40 -14.07
C ARG A 128 -20.84 4.25 -14.51
N SER A 129 -21.94 3.61 -14.84
CA SER A 129 -23.22 4.32 -15.04
C SER A 129 -23.71 4.93 -13.74
N ALA A 130 -24.57 5.97 -13.82
CA ALA A 130 -25.12 6.64 -12.64
C ALA A 130 -25.95 5.70 -11.74
N ASP A 131 -26.50 4.63 -12.30
CA ASP A 131 -27.33 3.64 -11.61
C ASP A 131 -26.52 2.44 -11.08
N TYR A 132 -25.18 2.50 -11.18
CA TYR A 132 -24.33 1.40 -10.72
C TYR A 132 -24.23 1.39 -9.20
N GLU A 133 -24.73 0.33 -8.58
CA GLU A 133 -24.49 0.04 -7.17
C GLU A 133 -23.26 -0.87 -7.03
N PRO A 134 -22.23 -0.43 -6.30
CA PRO A 134 -21.04 -1.25 -6.09
C PRO A 134 -21.37 -2.49 -5.25
N VAL A 135 -21.11 -3.66 -5.80
CA VAL A 135 -21.19 -4.91 -5.03
C VAL A 135 -19.98 -4.99 -4.12
N VAL A 136 -20.22 -4.93 -2.81
CA VAL A 136 -19.15 -5.10 -1.80
C VAL A 136 -19.00 -6.60 -1.55
N ALA A 137 -17.91 -7.18 -2.05
CA ALA A 137 -17.61 -8.58 -1.79
C ALA A 137 -17.03 -8.76 -0.36
N PRO A 138 -17.51 -9.77 0.39
CA PRO A 138 -16.98 -10.04 1.72
C PRO A 138 -15.51 -10.50 1.65
N LEU A 139 -14.74 -10.15 2.68
CA LEU A 139 -13.40 -10.67 2.89
C LEU A 139 -13.52 -12.04 3.55
N LYS A 140 -12.84 -13.04 2.98
CA LYS A 140 -12.74 -14.39 3.53
C LYS A 140 -11.34 -14.61 4.10
N GLU A 141 -11.27 -15.13 5.29
CA GLU A 141 -10.01 -15.56 5.88
C GLU A 141 -9.52 -16.85 5.20
N VAL A 142 -8.37 -16.77 4.55
CA VAL A 142 -7.75 -17.90 3.80
C VAL A 142 -6.63 -18.57 4.60
N SER A 143 -6.02 -17.81 5.51
CA SER A 143 -5.09 -18.30 6.53
C SER A 143 -5.10 -17.33 7.72
N PRO A 144 -4.58 -17.69 8.89
CA PRO A 144 -4.65 -16.86 10.08
C PRO A 144 -4.20 -15.42 9.86
N GLY A 145 -5.15 -14.48 9.91
CA GLY A 145 -4.91 -13.04 9.70
C GLY A 145 -4.75 -12.60 8.24
N HIS A 146 -4.89 -13.50 7.25
CA HIS A 146 -4.85 -13.18 5.82
C HIS A 146 -6.25 -13.33 5.21
N PHE A 147 -6.77 -12.23 4.70
CA PHE A 147 -8.12 -12.11 4.17
C PHE A 147 -8.08 -11.70 2.70
N VAL A 148 -8.94 -12.28 1.88
CA VAL A 148 -9.05 -12.00 0.45
C VAL A 148 -10.51 -11.82 0.09
N SER A 149 -10.82 -10.86 -0.77
CA SER A 149 -12.16 -10.65 -1.29
C SER A 149 -12.60 -11.83 -2.16
N GLU A 150 -13.83 -12.30 -1.97
CA GLU A 150 -14.46 -13.34 -2.80
C GLU A 150 -15.03 -12.78 -4.11
N GLU A 151 -14.64 -11.59 -4.52
CA GLU A 151 -15.08 -11.02 -5.79
C GLU A 151 -14.81 -12.00 -6.94
N GLN A 152 -15.86 -12.34 -7.70
CA GLN A 152 -15.73 -13.28 -8.81
C GLN A 152 -14.71 -12.74 -9.82
N VAL A 153 -13.58 -13.41 -9.91
CA VAL A 153 -12.44 -13.12 -10.80
C VAL A 153 -12.84 -13.13 -12.29
N ALA A 154 -14.07 -13.59 -12.61
CA ALA A 154 -14.57 -13.74 -13.96
C ALA A 154 -14.55 -12.44 -14.83
N ASN A 155 -14.42 -11.28 -14.22
CA ASN A 155 -14.40 -9.99 -14.93
C ASN A 155 -13.00 -9.35 -15.02
N TRP A 156 -11.93 -10.07 -14.65
CA TRP A 156 -10.56 -9.52 -14.58
C TRP A 156 -9.64 -9.99 -15.72
N PHE A 157 -10.16 -10.88 -16.61
CA PHE A 157 -9.40 -11.43 -17.74
C PHE A 157 -10.20 -11.36 -19.03
#